data_bd2f8b87ce192b692e9d0c8574b83629
#
_entry.id   bd2f8b87ce192b692e9d0c8574b83629
#
_cell.length_a   1.000
_cell.length_b   1.000
_cell.length_c   1.000
_cell.angle_alpha   90.00
_cell.angle_beta   90.00
_cell.angle_gamma   90.00
#
_symmetry.space_group_name_H-M   'P 1'
#
loop_
_entity.id
_entity.type
_entity.pdbx_description
1 polymer ?
#
loop_
_entity_poly.entity_id
_entity_poly.type
_entity_poly.pdbx_seq_one_letter_code
_entity_poly.pdbx_strand_id
1 'polypeptide(L)'
;MQRKQFGRPLCEFQGLQWKFAEMKIQLDAAQLLLYRAATNADRGFPAADETTIAKLFCNKAGFEITNEAMQCMGGLGYTRETLVEYCFRRSRGWMIAGGSLEMLKNRLAEIIFERRFSQRPPKLTV
;
A
#
# COMPACT_ATOMS: atom_id res chain seq x y z
N MET A 1 22.75 8.80 1.50
CA MET A 1 22.98 8.09 0.22
C MET A 1 24.46 8.18 -0.17
N GLN A 2 25.17 7.06 -0.12
CA GLN A 2 26.64 7.05 -0.38
C GLN A 2 26.98 6.93 -1.87
N ARG A 3 26.06 6.41 -2.70
CA ARG A 3 26.30 6.17 -4.13
C ARG A 3 26.41 7.48 -4.90
N LYS A 4 27.47 7.58 -5.70
CA LYS A 4 27.74 8.72 -6.60
C LYS A 4 27.61 8.29 -8.06
N GLN A 5 27.05 9.16 -8.88
CA GLN A 5 27.02 9.04 -10.33
C GLN A 5 27.24 10.43 -10.95
N PHE A 6 27.93 10.49 -12.07
CA PHE A 6 28.27 11.75 -12.75
C PHE A 6 28.95 12.77 -11.81
N GLY A 7 29.86 12.27 -10.94
CA GLY A 7 30.65 13.09 -10.04
C GLY A 7 29.95 13.62 -8.78
N ARG A 8 28.66 13.28 -8.55
CA ARG A 8 27.89 13.77 -7.40
C ARG A 8 27.01 12.69 -6.74
N PRO A 9 26.63 12.84 -5.46
CA PRO A 9 25.71 11.93 -4.78
C PRO A 9 24.34 11.86 -5.47
N LEU A 10 23.70 10.68 -5.44
CA LEU A 10 22.38 10.49 -6.07
C LEU A 10 21.29 11.41 -5.50
N CYS A 11 21.38 11.79 -4.22
CA CYS A 11 20.42 12.70 -3.59
C CYS A 11 20.45 14.14 -4.14
N GLU A 12 21.45 14.50 -4.94
CA GLU A 12 21.52 15.80 -5.60
C GLU A 12 20.78 15.85 -6.95
N PHE A 13 20.25 14.72 -7.40
CA PHE A 13 19.44 14.68 -8.62
C PHE A 13 17.97 14.94 -8.30
N GLN A 14 17.43 16.02 -8.83
CA GLN A 14 16.06 16.49 -8.54
C GLN A 14 15.00 15.42 -8.82
N GLY A 15 15.14 14.66 -9.91
CA GLY A 15 14.23 13.56 -10.23
C GLY A 15 14.17 12.46 -9.17
N LEU A 16 15.27 12.22 -8.44
CA LEU A 16 15.27 11.31 -7.30
C LEU A 16 14.70 11.96 -6.05
N GLN A 17 14.96 13.25 -5.82
CA GLN A 17 14.36 14.00 -4.70
C GLN A 17 12.83 13.94 -4.75
N TRP A 18 12.23 14.11 -5.91
CA TRP A 18 10.77 14.02 -6.10
C TRP A 18 10.23 12.63 -5.74
N LYS A 19 10.91 11.56 -6.15
CA LYS A 19 10.52 10.19 -5.79
C LYS A 19 10.51 9.98 -4.27
N PHE A 20 11.53 10.46 -3.57
CA PHE A 20 11.58 10.37 -2.10
C PHE A 20 10.50 11.20 -1.43
N ALA A 21 10.18 12.38 -1.96
CA ALA A 21 9.09 13.22 -1.45
C ALA A 21 7.74 12.51 -1.61
N GLU A 22 7.45 11.93 -2.77
CA GLU A 22 6.22 11.16 -3.02
C GLU A 22 6.12 9.93 -2.12
N MET A 23 7.21 9.16 -1.98
CA MET A 23 7.22 8.02 -1.05
C MET A 23 6.94 8.45 0.39
N LYS A 24 7.46 9.60 0.82
CA LYS A 24 7.21 10.14 2.17
C LYS A 24 5.75 10.54 2.37
N ILE A 25 5.15 11.22 1.39
CA ILE A 25 3.73 11.62 1.43
C ILE A 25 2.84 10.38 1.56
N GLN A 26 3.06 9.38 0.73
CA GLN A 26 2.29 8.14 0.76
C GLN A 26 2.45 7.39 2.09
N LEU A 27 3.68 7.35 2.64
CA LEU A 27 3.96 6.70 3.91
C LEU A 27 3.22 7.38 5.07
N ASP A 28 3.26 8.70 5.13
CA ASP A 28 2.57 9.46 6.18
C ASP A 28 1.05 9.32 6.09
N ALA A 29 0.50 9.39 4.88
CA ALA A 29 -0.93 9.16 4.66
C ALA A 29 -1.35 7.74 5.07
N ALA A 30 -0.56 6.72 4.74
CA ALA A 30 -0.81 5.34 5.14
C ALA A 30 -0.79 5.19 6.67
N GLN A 31 0.18 5.81 7.33
CA GLN A 31 0.34 5.77 8.77
C GLN A 31 -0.82 6.46 9.50
N LEU A 32 -1.28 7.61 9.02
CA LEU A 32 -2.43 8.32 9.57
C LEU A 32 -3.72 7.51 9.44
N LEU A 33 -3.97 6.87 8.29
CA LEU A 33 -5.13 6.00 8.09
C LEU A 33 -5.08 4.77 9.02
N LEU A 34 -3.90 4.18 9.20
CA LEU A 34 -3.71 3.07 10.12
C LEU A 34 -3.98 3.50 11.58
N TYR A 35 -3.46 4.64 11.99
CA TYR A 35 -3.68 5.15 13.35
C TYR A 35 -5.13 5.51 13.61
N ARG A 36 -5.82 6.10 12.63
CA ARG A 36 -7.24 6.37 12.73
C ARG A 36 -8.03 5.10 13.02
N ALA A 37 -7.81 4.03 12.25
CA ALA A 37 -8.48 2.76 12.46
C ALA A 37 -8.11 2.11 13.80
N ALA A 38 -6.84 2.19 14.21
CA ALA A 38 -6.36 1.63 15.47
C ALA A 38 -6.91 2.38 16.70
N THR A 39 -6.91 3.71 16.69
CA THR A 39 -7.43 4.54 17.81
C THR A 39 -8.92 4.29 18.04
N ASN A 40 -9.70 4.12 16.97
CA ASN A 40 -11.12 3.82 17.08
C ASN A 40 -11.38 2.39 17.56
N ALA A 41 -10.41 1.48 17.46
CA ALA A 41 -10.49 0.12 17.99
C ALA A 41 -10.42 0.06 19.53
N ASP A 42 -9.81 1.04 20.18
CA ASP A 42 -9.69 1.10 21.65
C ASP A 42 -11.06 1.22 22.34
N ARG A 43 -12.09 1.59 21.60
CA ARG A 43 -13.48 1.68 22.05
C ARG A 43 -14.32 0.45 21.72
N GLY A 44 -13.69 -0.63 21.23
CA GLY A 44 -14.31 -1.85 20.75
C GLY A 44 -13.70 -2.31 19.44
N PHE A 45 -14.47 -2.98 18.58
CA PHE A 45 -14.01 -3.32 17.24
C PHE A 45 -13.92 -2.05 16.36
N PRO A 46 -12.83 -1.91 15.55
CA PRO A 46 -12.72 -0.77 14.66
C PRO A 46 -13.84 -0.77 13.62
N ALA A 47 -14.25 0.43 13.17
CA ALA A 47 -15.23 0.57 12.12
C ALA A 47 -14.79 -0.14 10.83
N ALA A 48 -15.73 -0.83 10.19
CA ALA A 48 -15.42 -1.67 9.02
C ALA A 48 -14.95 -0.85 7.80
N ASP A 49 -15.43 0.38 7.64
CA ASP A 49 -14.99 1.31 6.61
C ASP A 49 -13.56 1.78 6.87
N GLU A 50 -13.23 2.19 8.09
CA GLU A 50 -11.89 2.68 8.46
C GLU A 50 -10.82 1.61 8.28
N THR A 51 -11.09 0.37 8.72
CA THR A 51 -10.16 -0.76 8.52
C THR A 51 -10.02 -1.15 7.06
N THR A 52 -11.11 -1.08 6.30
CA THR A 52 -11.09 -1.36 4.86
C THR A 52 -10.29 -0.31 4.10
N ILE A 53 -10.50 0.98 4.40
CA ILE A 53 -9.76 2.09 3.81
C ILE A 53 -8.28 1.99 4.16
N ALA A 54 -7.95 1.80 5.45
CA ALA A 54 -6.57 1.66 5.90
C ALA A 54 -5.87 0.51 5.16
N LYS A 55 -6.47 -0.67 5.10
CA LYS A 55 -5.88 -1.82 4.41
C LYS A 55 -5.72 -1.57 2.91
N LEU A 56 -6.72 -1.01 2.23
CA LEU A 56 -6.64 -0.68 0.81
C LEU A 56 -5.49 0.27 0.51
N PHE A 57 -5.43 1.36 1.25
CA PHE A 57 -4.42 2.39 1.03
C PHE A 57 -3.02 1.90 1.40
N CYS A 58 -2.84 1.32 2.59
CA CYS A 58 -1.53 0.83 3.04
C CYS A 58 -0.94 -0.23 2.12
N ASN A 59 -1.76 -1.17 1.61
CA ASN A 59 -1.27 -2.20 0.71
C ASN A 59 -0.82 -1.62 -0.64
N LYS A 60 -1.56 -0.65 -1.20
CA LYS A 60 -1.17 0.03 -2.43
C LYS A 60 0.07 0.89 -2.22
N ALA A 61 0.06 1.77 -1.24
CA ALA A 61 1.17 2.64 -0.92
C ALA A 61 2.45 1.83 -0.60
N GLY A 62 2.34 0.76 0.18
CA GLY A 62 3.47 -0.11 0.49
C GLY A 62 4.09 -0.75 -0.74
N PHE A 63 3.27 -1.18 -1.71
CA PHE A 63 3.78 -1.71 -2.97
C PHE A 63 4.45 -0.61 -3.83
N GLU A 64 3.81 0.54 -4.00
CA GLU A 64 4.34 1.66 -4.79
C GLU A 64 5.64 2.20 -4.20
N ILE A 65 5.70 2.41 -2.88
CA ILE A 65 6.89 2.87 -2.17
C ILE A 65 8.05 1.87 -2.34
N THR A 66 7.80 0.59 -2.16
CA THR A 66 8.85 -0.43 -2.24
C THR A 66 9.33 -0.65 -3.68
N ASN A 67 8.44 -0.53 -4.66
CA ASN A 67 8.78 -0.54 -6.08
C ASN A 67 9.70 0.64 -6.45
N GLU A 68 9.35 1.85 -6.04
CA GLU A 68 10.16 3.04 -6.29
C GLU A 68 11.51 2.99 -5.53
N ALA A 69 11.51 2.50 -4.30
CA ALA A 69 12.73 2.30 -3.53
C ALA A 69 13.68 1.31 -4.22
N MET A 70 13.16 0.20 -4.74
CA MET A 70 13.92 -0.78 -5.52
C MET A 70 14.52 -0.14 -6.77
N GLN A 71 13.73 0.64 -7.50
CA GLN A 71 14.19 1.38 -8.69
C GLN A 71 15.30 2.36 -8.34
N CYS A 72 15.18 3.10 -7.23
CA CYS A 72 16.20 4.05 -6.77
C CYS A 72 17.51 3.36 -6.34
N MET A 73 17.44 2.14 -5.86
CA MET A 73 18.61 1.34 -5.47
C MET A 73 19.25 0.62 -6.65
N GLY A 74 18.55 0.50 -7.78
CA GLY A 74 19.04 -0.20 -8.96
C GLY A 74 19.26 -1.70 -8.69
N GLY A 75 20.26 -2.30 -9.35
CA GLY A 75 20.52 -3.74 -9.23
C GLY A 75 20.66 -4.26 -7.80
N LEU A 76 21.25 -3.48 -6.90
CA LEU A 76 21.38 -3.84 -5.48
C LEU A 76 20.00 -4.01 -4.80
N GLY A 77 19.05 -3.14 -5.12
CA GLY A 77 17.68 -3.24 -4.59
C GLY A 77 16.93 -4.49 -5.06
N TYR A 78 17.34 -5.07 -6.18
CA TYR A 78 16.74 -6.28 -6.74
C TYR A 78 17.36 -7.57 -6.16
N THR A 79 18.49 -7.47 -5.50
CA THR A 79 19.14 -8.62 -4.84
C THR A 79 18.52 -8.88 -3.46
N ARG A 80 18.74 -10.10 -2.94
CA ARG A 80 18.34 -10.46 -1.56
C ARG A 80 19.25 -9.90 -0.47
N GLU A 81 20.28 -9.14 -0.84
CA GLU A 81 21.20 -8.51 0.08
C GLU A 81 20.58 -7.28 0.80
N THR A 82 19.46 -6.80 0.29
CA THR A 82 18.75 -5.65 0.83
C THR A 82 17.34 -5.99 1.29
N LEU A 83 16.85 -5.27 2.30
CA LEU A 83 15.49 -5.42 2.82
C LEU A 83 14.42 -5.03 1.78
N VAL A 84 14.78 -4.23 0.77
CA VAL A 84 13.83 -3.68 -0.20
C VAL A 84 13.18 -4.79 -1.04
N GLU A 85 13.94 -5.80 -1.51
CA GLU A 85 13.38 -6.95 -2.25
C GLU A 85 12.34 -7.69 -1.38
N TYR A 86 12.67 -7.95 -0.14
CA TYR A 86 11.74 -8.60 0.79
C TYR A 86 10.48 -7.77 0.99
N CYS A 87 10.61 -6.47 1.23
CA CYS A 87 9.46 -5.57 1.42
C CYS A 87 8.59 -5.48 0.17
N PHE A 88 9.19 -5.42 -1.03
CA PHE A 88 8.46 -5.41 -2.30
C PHE A 88 7.62 -6.69 -2.46
N ARG A 89 8.21 -7.84 -2.26
CA ARG A 89 7.53 -9.14 -2.34
C ARG A 89 6.40 -9.26 -1.30
N ARG A 90 6.64 -8.81 -0.07
CA ARG A 90 5.64 -8.85 1.01
C ARG A 90 4.47 -7.90 0.73
N SER A 91 4.73 -6.66 0.35
CA SER A 91 3.66 -5.70 0.04
C SER A 91 2.82 -6.16 -1.15
N ARG A 92 3.42 -6.76 -2.20
CA ARG A 92 2.67 -7.36 -3.29
C ARG A 92 1.79 -8.52 -2.82
N GLY A 93 2.29 -9.36 -1.93
CA GLY A 93 1.53 -10.47 -1.34
C GLY A 93 0.31 -9.99 -0.56
N TRP A 94 0.43 -8.91 0.20
CA TRP A 94 -0.67 -8.35 0.99
C TRP A 94 -1.76 -7.66 0.16
N MET A 95 -1.50 -7.31 -1.08
CA MET A 95 -2.55 -6.86 -2.02
C MET A 95 -3.50 -8.00 -2.42
N ILE A 96 -3.10 -9.26 -2.20
CA ILE A 96 -3.83 -10.47 -2.57
C ILE A 96 -4.40 -11.13 -1.32
N ALA A 97 -3.55 -11.29 -0.29
CA ALA A 97 -3.87 -12.05 0.92
C ALA A 97 -4.81 -11.28 1.87
N GLY A 98 -5.66 -12.04 2.55
CA GLY A 98 -6.59 -11.48 3.56
C GLY A 98 -7.66 -10.55 2.97
N GLY A 99 -8.12 -10.85 1.76
CA GLY A 99 -9.02 -10.03 0.94
C GLY A 99 -8.23 -9.20 -0.07
N SER A 100 -8.39 -9.53 -1.35
CA SER A 100 -7.75 -8.77 -2.43
C SER A 100 -8.24 -7.32 -2.46
N LEU A 101 -7.51 -6.44 -3.14
CA LEU A 101 -7.91 -5.03 -3.26
C LEU A 101 -9.32 -4.89 -3.85
N GLU A 102 -9.69 -5.77 -4.78
CA GLU A 102 -11.01 -5.78 -5.41
C GLU A 102 -12.11 -6.15 -4.41
N MET A 103 -11.87 -7.18 -3.59
CA MET A 103 -12.81 -7.59 -2.54
C MET A 103 -12.99 -6.50 -1.48
N LEU A 104 -11.92 -5.81 -1.12
CA LEU A 104 -11.98 -4.69 -0.19
C LEU A 104 -12.72 -3.49 -0.78
N LYS A 105 -12.56 -3.21 -2.09
CA LYS A 105 -13.33 -2.17 -2.79
C LYS A 105 -14.81 -2.52 -2.85
N ASN A 106 -15.16 -3.78 -3.11
CA ASN A 106 -16.56 -4.24 -3.06
C ASN A 106 -17.15 -3.99 -1.66
N ARG A 107 -16.41 -4.37 -0.61
CA ARG A 107 -16.85 -4.13 0.76
C ARG A 107 -17.05 -2.65 1.07
N LEU A 108 -16.13 -1.80 0.65
CA LEU A 108 -16.24 -0.35 0.84
C LEU A 108 -17.43 0.23 0.07
N ALA A 109 -17.66 -0.22 -1.16
CA ALA A 109 -18.82 0.18 -1.95
C ALA A 109 -20.15 -0.21 -1.27
N GLU A 110 -20.24 -1.43 -0.70
CA GLU A 110 -21.41 -1.84 0.07
C GLU A 110 -21.70 -0.94 1.28
N ILE A 111 -20.63 -0.47 1.94
CA ILE A 111 -20.77 0.46 3.07
C ILE A 111 -21.24 1.84 2.58
N ILE A 112 -20.63 2.39 1.52
CA ILE A 112 -20.97 3.71 0.95
C ILE A 112 -22.42 3.75 0.47
N PHE A 113 -22.89 2.68 -0.19
CA PHE A 113 -24.25 2.61 -0.74
C PHE A 113 -25.27 2.00 0.23
N GLU A 114 -24.85 1.66 1.43
CA GLU A 114 -25.67 0.99 2.46
C GLU A 114 -26.43 -0.24 1.91
N ARG A 115 -25.83 -0.93 0.95
CA ARG A 115 -26.44 -2.00 0.18
C ARG A 115 -25.45 -3.09 -0.16
N ARG A 116 -25.86 -4.35 -0.05
CA ARG A 116 -25.09 -5.50 -0.56
C ARG A 116 -25.26 -5.66 -2.06
N PHE A 117 -24.16 -5.99 -2.74
CA PHE A 117 -24.13 -6.29 -4.16
C PHE A 117 -23.70 -7.75 -4.36
N SER A 118 -24.60 -8.56 -4.96
CA SER A 118 -24.21 -9.92 -5.35
C SER A 118 -23.43 -9.89 -6.65
N GLN A 119 -22.25 -10.48 -6.63
CA GLN A 119 -21.43 -10.71 -7.82
C GLN A 119 -21.67 -12.11 -8.41
N ARG A 120 -22.56 -12.89 -7.81
CA ARG A 120 -22.95 -14.21 -8.29
C ARG A 120 -24.22 -14.09 -9.14
N PRO A 121 -24.34 -14.89 -10.21
CA PRO A 121 -25.60 -14.96 -10.95
C PRO A 121 -26.73 -15.41 -10.01
N PRO A 122 -27.97 -14.97 -10.26
CA PRO A 122 -29.12 -15.47 -9.49
C PRO A 122 -29.16 -17.00 -9.57
N LYS A 123 -29.52 -17.65 -8.46
CA LYS A 123 -29.78 -19.09 -8.51
C LYS A 123 -30.92 -19.33 -9.50
N LEU A 124 -30.67 -20.12 -10.53
CA LEU A 124 -31.73 -20.63 -11.36
C LEU A 124 -32.65 -21.47 -10.43
N THR A 125 -33.84 -20.97 -10.19
CA THR A 125 -34.92 -21.77 -9.61
C THR A 125 -35.33 -22.78 -10.66
N VAL A 126 -34.90 -24.04 -10.47
CA VAL A 126 -35.41 -25.21 -11.20
C VAL A 126 -36.74 -25.61 -10.58
#